data_d0d92d58c41c09a0810fd80df62d00c6
#
_entry.id   d0d92d58c41c09a0810fd80df62d00c6
#
_cell.length_a   1.000
_cell.length_b   1.000
_cell.length_c   1.000
_cell.angle_alpha   90.00
_cell.angle_beta   90.00
_cell.angle_gamma   90.00
#
_symmetry.space_group_name_H-M   'P 1'
#
loop_
_entity.id
_entity.type
_entity.pdbx_description
1 polymer ?
#
loop_
_entity_poly.entity_id
_entity_poly.type
_entity_poly.pdbx_seq_one_letter_code
_entity_poly.pdbx_strand_id
1 'polypeptide(L)'
;AASLITGLNSDLPGLVVAQITENIFDTVSGRALLIPQGSRLIGSYDSVVAFGQSRALLVWHRIVMPDGSSIVIDNLPATDATGYAGVADEVDYHTWALVKGVALATLLGVGTELGFGSEESDLLRAIRQSTQQNVSQAGQRLTEKNLNIQPTITVRPGWPIRVIVQKDLILRPYRG
;
A
#
# COMPACT_ATOMS: atom_id res chain seq x y z
N ALA A 1 -11.07 6.81 -18.23
CA ALA A 1 -10.94 7.16 -16.81
C ALA A 1 -11.96 6.39 -15.97
N ALA A 2 -11.68 6.22 -14.67
CA ALA A 2 -12.58 5.57 -13.73
C ALA A 2 -12.42 6.21 -12.33
N SER A 3 -13.38 5.95 -11.46
CA SER A 3 -13.37 6.39 -10.07
C SER A 3 -13.62 5.21 -9.14
N LEU A 4 -12.88 5.11 -8.05
CA LEU A 4 -13.07 4.05 -7.06
C LEU A 4 -14.45 4.16 -6.41
N ILE A 5 -15.19 3.05 -6.34
CA ILE A 5 -16.43 2.94 -5.56
C ILE A 5 -16.12 2.48 -4.14
N THR A 6 -15.22 1.50 -4.02
CA THR A 6 -14.75 0.99 -2.73
C THR A 6 -13.49 1.71 -2.30
N GLY A 7 -13.32 1.88 -1.00
CA GLY A 7 -12.03 2.26 -0.44
C GLY A 7 -11.04 1.09 -0.50
N LEU A 8 -9.76 1.41 -0.30
CA LEU A 8 -8.66 0.46 -0.21
C LEU A 8 -7.91 0.73 1.09
N ASN A 9 -7.52 -0.34 1.78
CA ASN A 9 -6.60 -0.29 2.91
C ASN A 9 -5.60 -1.44 2.76
N SER A 10 -4.31 -1.12 2.72
CA SER A 10 -3.25 -2.11 2.47
C SER A 10 -2.96 -3.04 3.64
N ASP A 11 -3.59 -2.88 4.80
CA ASP A 11 -3.41 -3.80 5.94
C ASP A 11 -3.90 -5.22 5.62
N LEU A 12 -4.89 -5.32 4.73
CA LEU A 12 -5.45 -6.59 4.28
C LEU A 12 -5.63 -6.58 2.76
N PRO A 13 -5.29 -7.69 2.07
CA PRO A 13 -5.58 -7.83 0.64
C PRO A 13 -7.08 -7.85 0.42
N GLY A 14 -7.55 -7.34 -0.71
CA GLY A 14 -8.98 -7.25 -0.93
C GLY A 14 -9.39 -7.05 -2.37
N LEU A 15 -10.70 -7.07 -2.56
CA LEU A 15 -11.33 -6.70 -3.81
C LEU A 15 -11.54 -5.18 -3.86
N VAL A 16 -11.39 -4.65 -5.04
CA VAL A 16 -11.63 -3.25 -5.33
C VAL A 16 -12.59 -3.13 -6.51
N VAL A 17 -13.51 -2.18 -6.39
CA VAL A 17 -14.48 -1.87 -7.45
C VAL A 17 -14.33 -0.41 -7.82
N ALA A 18 -14.25 -0.16 -9.13
CA ALA A 18 -14.29 1.20 -9.68
C ALA A 18 -15.40 1.33 -10.73
N GLN A 19 -15.82 2.53 -10.98
CA GLN A 19 -16.80 2.86 -12.01
C GLN A 19 -16.13 3.64 -13.13
N ILE A 20 -16.40 3.22 -14.36
CA ILE A 20 -15.96 3.92 -15.57
C ILE A 20 -16.75 5.22 -15.71
N THR A 21 -16.07 6.34 -15.81
CA THR A 21 -16.65 7.68 -15.81
C THR A 21 -16.88 8.26 -17.19
N GLU A 22 -16.33 7.63 -18.23
CA GLU A 22 -16.38 8.11 -19.61
C GLU A 22 -16.74 6.97 -20.55
N ASN A 23 -17.46 7.29 -21.63
CA ASN A 23 -17.72 6.34 -22.71
C ASN A 23 -16.42 5.98 -23.44
N ILE A 24 -16.20 4.70 -23.69
CA ILE A 24 -15.03 4.22 -24.43
C ILE A 24 -15.49 3.73 -25.80
N PHE A 25 -14.96 4.37 -26.82
CA PHE A 25 -15.23 4.07 -28.23
C PHE A 25 -14.08 3.26 -28.84
N ASP A 26 -14.34 2.66 -30.00
CA ASP A 26 -13.29 1.96 -30.74
C ASP A 26 -12.19 2.93 -31.21
N THR A 27 -10.97 2.45 -31.20
CA THR A 27 -9.79 3.28 -31.54
C THR A 27 -9.70 3.57 -33.03
N VAL A 28 -10.30 2.73 -33.88
CA VAL A 28 -10.19 2.81 -35.35
C VAL A 28 -11.17 3.82 -35.94
N SER A 29 -12.48 3.69 -35.60
CA SER A 29 -13.51 4.55 -36.18
C SER A 29 -13.97 5.67 -35.23
N GLY A 30 -13.76 5.50 -33.94
CA GLY A 30 -14.23 6.43 -32.90
C GLY A 30 -15.76 6.49 -32.78
N ARG A 31 -16.49 5.59 -33.43
CA ARG A 31 -17.98 5.65 -33.54
C ARG A 31 -18.66 4.52 -32.75
N ALA A 32 -18.06 3.34 -32.69
CA ALA A 32 -18.66 2.23 -31.99
C ALA A 32 -18.42 2.33 -30.49
N LEU A 33 -19.47 2.48 -29.70
CA LEU A 33 -19.37 2.43 -28.23
C LEU A 33 -19.02 1.01 -27.80
N LEU A 34 -17.91 0.83 -27.15
CA LEU A 34 -17.42 -0.46 -26.68
C LEU A 34 -17.75 -0.68 -25.19
N ILE A 35 -17.48 0.33 -24.37
CA ILE A 35 -17.74 0.26 -22.93
C ILE A 35 -18.44 1.56 -22.53
N PRO A 36 -19.73 1.48 -22.11
CA PRO A 36 -20.45 2.67 -21.67
C PRO A 36 -19.97 3.15 -20.31
N GLN A 37 -20.09 4.45 -20.07
CA GLN A 37 -19.95 5.02 -18.74
C GLN A 37 -20.91 4.32 -17.74
N GLY A 38 -20.53 4.22 -16.49
CA GLY A 38 -21.30 3.47 -15.50
C GLY A 38 -20.94 1.99 -15.42
N SER A 39 -20.18 1.44 -16.38
CA SER A 39 -19.62 0.09 -16.27
C SER A 39 -18.71 -0.01 -15.04
N ARG A 40 -18.66 -1.19 -14.43
CA ARG A 40 -17.87 -1.45 -13.22
C ARG A 40 -16.64 -2.25 -13.54
N LEU A 41 -15.51 -1.81 -13.01
CA LEU A 41 -14.25 -2.55 -12.98
C LEU A 41 -14.16 -3.32 -11.67
N ILE A 42 -13.83 -4.60 -11.74
CA ILE A 42 -13.58 -5.45 -10.57
C ILE A 42 -12.12 -5.86 -10.62
N GLY A 43 -11.41 -5.61 -9.56
CA GLY A 43 -10.00 -5.91 -9.42
C GLY A 43 -9.62 -6.32 -8.01
N SER A 44 -8.35 -6.48 -7.80
CA SER A 44 -7.75 -6.77 -6.50
C SER A 44 -6.54 -5.87 -6.25
N TYR A 45 -6.20 -5.75 -5.00
CA TYR A 45 -4.97 -5.12 -4.55
C TYR A 45 -4.26 -6.02 -3.56
N ASP A 46 -2.94 -5.88 -3.49
CA ASP A 46 -2.11 -6.65 -2.58
C ASP A 46 -1.85 -5.86 -1.28
N SER A 47 -1.73 -6.58 -0.17
CA SER A 47 -1.35 -6.04 1.14
C SER A 47 0.16 -5.95 1.33
N VAL A 48 0.97 -6.57 0.45
CA VAL A 48 2.42 -6.55 0.57
C VAL A 48 2.96 -5.20 0.13
N VAL A 49 3.20 -4.35 1.12
CA VAL A 49 3.77 -3.00 0.94
C VAL A 49 5.16 -3.00 1.56
N ALA A 50 6.20 -2.74 0.75
CA ALA A 50 7.56 -2.65 1.26
C ALA A 50 7.77 -1.34 2.04
N PHE A 51 8.70 -1.35 3.00
CA PHE A 51 9.10 -0.13 3.70
C PHE A 51 9.55 0.95 2.70
N GLY A 52 9.00 2.15 2.85
CA GLY A 52 9.24 3.26 1.91
C GLY A 52 8.35 3.26 0.67
N GLN A 53 7.52 2.24 0.44
CA GLN A 53 6.52 2.25 -0.60
C GLN A 53 5.34 3.14 -0.18
N SER A 54 4.93 4.04 -1.06
CA SER A 54 3.82 4.98 -0.83
C SER A 54 2.64 4.76 -1.77
N ARG A 55 2.65 3.69 -2.57
CA ARG A 55 1.64 3.44 -3.60
C ARG A 55 1.15 2.00 -3.56
N ALA A 56 -0.15 1.80 -3.59
CA ALA A 56 -0.78 0.48 -3.70
C ALA A 56 -0.96 0.10 -5.16
N LEU A 57 -0.57 -1.13 -5.51
CA LEU A 57 -0.77 -1.65 -6.85
C LEU A 57 -2.16 -2.28 -6.96
N LEU A 58 -2.88 -1.90 -8.01
CA LEU A 58 -4.21 -2.40 -8.32
C LEU A 58 -4.17 -3.14 -9.65
N VAL A 59 -4.89 -4.25 -9.71
CA VAL A 59 -4.98 -5.08 -10.91
C VAL A 59 -6.44 -5.36 -11.22
N TRP A 60 -6.85 -5.07 -12.45
CA TRP A 60 -8.23 -5.25 -12.90
C TRP A 60 -8.40 -6.56 -13.64
N HIS A 61 -9.41 -7.33 -13.25
CA HIS A 61 -9.67 -8.67 -13.79
C HIS A 61 -10.94 -8.73 -14.66
N ARG A 62 -11.91 -7.87 -14.41
CA ARG A 62 -13.22 -7.95 -15.03
C ARG A 62 -13.87 -6.58 -15.21
N ILE A 63 -14.59 -6.44 -16.31
CA ILE A 63 -15.49 -5.32 -16.55
C ILE A 63 -16.92 -5.87 -16.54
N VAL A 64 -17.81 -5.25 -15.82
CA VAL A 64 -19.25 -5.55 -15.80
C VAL A 64 -19.98 -4.36 -16.39
N MET A 65 -20.73 -4.58 -17.46
CA MET A 65 -21.48 -3.53 -18.16
C MET A 65 -22.85 -3.29 -17.52
N PRO A 66 -23.51 -2.16 -17.79
CA PRO A 66 -24.84 -1.86 -17.23
C PRO A 66 -25.94 -2.84 -17.63
N ASP A 67 -25.81 -3.51 -18.77
CA ASP A 67 -26.73 -4.57 -19.26
C ASP A 67 -26.54 -5.91 -18.53
N GLY A 68 -25.60 -6.00 -17.58
CA GLY A 68 -25.26 -7.23 -16.86
C GLY A 68 -24.26 -8.12 -17.59
N SER A 69 -23.87 -7.81 -18.81
CA SER A 69 -22.80 -8.54 -19.50
C SER A 69 -21.45 -8.28 -18.84
N SER A 70 -20.54 -9.22 -18.91
CA SER A 70 -19.21 -9.07 -18.32
C SER A 70 -18.11 -9.56 -19.24
N ILE A 71 -16.97 -8.89 -19.15
CA ILE A 71 -15.76 -9.18 -19.91
C ILE A 71 -14.63 -9.45 -18.94
N VAL A 72 -13.94 -10.56 -19.12
CA VAL A 72 -12.71 -10.86 -18.40
C VAL A 72 -11.58 -10.10 -19.09
N ILE A 73 -10.82 -9.38 -18.30
CA ILE A 73 -9.61 -8.65 -18.74
C ILE A 73 -8.40 -9.19 -17.99
N ASP A 74 -7.31 -9.41 -18.72
CA ASP A 74 -6.12 -10.07 -18.18
C ASP A 74 -5.27 -9.10 -17.37
N ASN A 75 -5.60 -8.91 -16.11
CA ASN A 75 -4.74 -8.24 -15.13
C ASN A 75 -4.21 -6.87 -15.61
N LEU A 76 -5.10 -5.99 -16.02
CA LEU A 76 -4.71 -4.64 -16.44
C LEU A 76 -4.32 -3.80 -15.22
N PRO A 77 -3.15 -3.14 -15.25
CA PRO A 77 -2.71 -2.30 -14.15
C PRO A 77 -3.52 -1.01 -14.04
N ALA A 78 -3.67 -0.53 -12.82
CA ALA A 78 -4.17 0.80 -12.54
C ALA A 78 -3.03 1.81 -12.44
N THR A 79 -3.33 3.03 -12.85
CA THR A 79 -2.51 4.21 -12.56
C THR A 79 -3.35 5.27 -11.86
N ASP A 80 -2.68 6.22 -11.25
CA ASP A 80 -3.35 7.41 -10.75
C ASP A 80 -3.82 8.32 -11.91
N ALA A 81 -4.48 9.43 -11.58
CA ALA A 81 -4.94 10.41 -12.56
C ALA A 81 -3.80 11.06 -13.35
N THR A 82 -2.58 11.07 -12.82
CA THR A 82 -1.38 11.62 -13.44
C THR A 82 -0.65 10.63 -14.34
N GLY A 83 -0.98 9.34 -14.25
CA GLY A 83 -0.40 8.26 -15.07
C GLY A 83 0.71 7.45 -14.38
N TYR A 84 1.03 7.72 -13.13
CA TYR A 84 1.99 6.89 -12.39
C TYR A 84 1.35 5.57 -11.95
N ALA A 85 2.13 4.51 -11.98
CA ALA A 85 1.69 3.18 -11.58
C ALA A 85 1.24 3.14 -10.11
N GLY A 86 0.14 2.43 -9.85
CA GLY A 86 -0.48 2.33 -8.54
C GLY A 86 -1.22 3.60 -8.11
N VAL A 87 -1.85 3.53 -6.97
CA VAL A 87 -2.61 4.64 -6.36
C VAL A 87 -2.06 4.98 -4.99
N ALA A 88 -2.12 6.24 -4.63
CA ALA A 88 -1.78 6.75 -3.31
C ALA A 88 -2.75 7.88 -2.96
N ASP A 89 -3.22 7.90 -1.72
CA ASP A 89 -4.01 8.98 -1.15
C ASP A 89 -3.40 9.34 0.21
N GLU A 90 -3.59 8.50 1.21
CA GLU A 90 -3.03 8.68 2.55
C GLU A 90 -2.09 7.52 2.90
N VAL A 91 -0.90 7.84 3.41
CA VAL A 91 0.11 6.85 3.78
C VAL A 91 0.51 7.08 5.24
N ASP A 92 0.20 6.12 6.11
CA ASP A 92 0.65 6.12 7.48
C ASP A 92 1.93 5.28 7.61
N TYR A 93 3.04 5.93 7.90
CA TYR A 93 4.34 5.29 8.14
C TYR A 93 4.51 4.81 9.58
N HIS A 94 3.49 4.90 10.42
CA HIS A 94 3.55 4.54 11.85
C HIS A 94 4.73 5.20 12.59
N THR A 95 5.09 6.43 12.20
CA THR A 95 6.26 7.16 12.73
C THR A 95 6.20 7.32 14.24
N TRP A 96 5.00 7.39 14.83
CA TRP A 96 4.84 7.45 16.28
C TRP A 96 5.32 6.19 16.99
N ALA A 97 5.16 5.02 16.37
CA ALA A 97 5.69 3.76 16.90
C ALA A 97 7.22 3.75 16.88
N LEU A 98 7.82 4.30 15.82
CA LEU A 98 9.28 4.47 15.70
C LEU A 98 9.83 5.41 16.77
N VAL A 99 9.19 6.57 16.96
CA VAL A 99 9.60 7.56 17.99
C VAL A 99 9.50 6.95 19.40
N LYS A 100 8.43 6.24 19.72
CA LYS A 100 8.31 5.52 21.00
C LYS A 100 9.42 4.48 21.18
N GLY A 101 9.73 3.71 20.15
CA GLY A 101 10.78 2.70 20.19
C GLY A 101 12.16 3.30 20.47
N VAL A 102 12.50 4.38 19.78
CA VAL A 102 13.77 5.10 19.97
C VAL A 102 13.84 5.75 21.36
N ALA A 103 12.78 6.40 21.82
CA ALA A 103 12.72 7.03 23.15
C ALA A 103 12.90 6.00 24.27
N LEU A 104 12.23 4.83 24.17
CA LEU A 104 12.39 3.74 25.14
C LEU A 104 13.79 3.16 25.13
N ALA A 105 14.39 2.94 23.97
CA ALA A 105 15.76 2.44 23.84
C ALA A 105 16.79 3.43 24.44
N THR A 106 16.58 4.74 24.25
CA THR A 106 17.45 5.78 24.82
C THR A 106 17.30 5.85 26.34
N LEU A 107 16.09 5.79 26.87
CA LEU A 107 15.83 5.78 28.30
C LEU A 107 16.46 4.55 29.00
N LEU A 108 16.36 3.39 28.40
CA LEU A 108 17.00 2.17 28.91
C LEU A 108 18.53 2.24 28.83
N GLY A 109 19.07 2.81 27.75
CA GLY A 109 20.52 3.01 27.58
C GLY A 109 21.12 4.00 28.58
N VAL A 110 20.46 5.13 28.81
CA VAL A 110 20.92 6.17 29.74
C VAL A 110 20.71 5.74 31.20
N GLY A 111 19.64 5.01 31.50
CA GLY A 111 19.34 4.54 32.86
C GLY A 111 20.40 3.59 33.43
N THR A 112 21.18 2.91 32.58
CA THR A 112 22.27 2.03 33.00
C THR A 112 23.59 2.79 33.31
N GLU A 113 23.74 4.02 32.79
CA GLU A 113 24.97 4.81 33.04
C GLU A 113 24.91 5.70 34.30
N LEU A 114 23.70 6.05 34.76
CA LEU A 114 23.55 7.00 35.88
C LEU A 114 23.52 6.34 37.27
N GLY A 115 23.66 5.03 37.38
CA GLY A 115 23.33 4.30 38.61
C GLY A 115 24.47 3.90 39.54
N PHE A 116 25.75 4.03 39.20
CA PHE A 116 26.79 3.41 40.03
C PHE A 116 28.05 4.32 40.19
N GLY A 117 28.37 4.53 41.46
CA GLY A 117 29.55 5.27 41.88
C GLY A 117 30.87 4.50 41.68
N SER A 118 31.98 5.17 41.96
CA SER A 118 33.34 4.98 41.50
C SER A 118 34.16 3.83 42.11
N GLU A 119 33.60 2.76 42.63
CA GLU A 119 34.36 1.55 43.04
C GLU A 119 33.86 0.33 42.28
N GLU A 120 34.54 0.02 41.20
CA GLU A 120 34.18 -1.15 40.35
C GLU A 120 34.90 -2.42 40.83
N SER A 121 34.15 -3.38 41.36
CA SER A 121 34.56 -4.79 41.45
C SER A 121 34.50 -5.45 40.07
N ASP A 122 35.36 -6.44 39.79
CA ASP A 122 35.39 -7.19 38.52
C ASP A 122 34.02 -7.78 38.15
N LEU A 123 33.21 -8.11 39.19
CA LEU A 123 31.85 -8.59 39.02
C LEU A 123 30.91 -7.53 38.42
N LEU A 124 31.03 -6.28 38.87
CA LEU A 124 30.24 -5.16 38.33
C LEU A 124 30.62 -4.85 36.89
N ARG A 125 31.90 -4.97 36.53
CA ARG A 125 32.35 -4.87 35.13
C ARG A 125 31.74 -5.94 34.24
N ALA A 126 31.77 -7.18 34.68
CA ALA A 126 31.19 -8.32 33.95
C ALA A 126 29.66 -8.16 33.77
N ILE A 127 28.95 -7.70 34.79
CA ILE A 127 27.51 -7.45 34.74
C ILE A 127 27.23 -6.27 33.77
N ARG A 128 28.02 -5.17 33.85
CA ARG A 128 27.87 -4.02 32.98
C ARG A 128 28.12 -4.41 31.52
N GLN A 129 29.16 -5.15 31.22
CA GLN A 129 29.49 -5.61 29.87
C GLN A 129 28.40 -6.54 29.30
N SER A 130 27.88 -7.46 30.12
CA SER A 130 26.78 -8.32 29.76
C SER A 130 25.48 -7.53 29.50
N THR A 131 25.20 -6.54 30.34
CA THR A 131 24.02 -5.69 30.20
C THR A 131 24.13 -4.81 28.96
N GLN A 132 25.29 -4.21 28.66
CA GLN A 132 25.51 -3.43 27.45
C GLN A 132 25.33 -4.27 26.19
N GLN A 133 25.85 -5.49 26.15
CA GLN A 133 25.65 -6.39 25.02
C GLN A 133 24.17 -6.77 24.84
N ASN A 134 23.47 -7.05 25.91
CA ASN A 134 22.05 -7.37 25.88
C ASN A 134 21.17 -6.17 25.45
N VAL A 135 21.48 -4.97 25.93
CA VAL A 135 20.81 -3.73 25.56
C VAL A 135 21.07 -3.38 24.08
N SER A 136 22.32 -3.57 23.61
CA SER A 136 22.66 -3.36 22.21
C SER A 136 21.94 -4.33 21.28
N GLN A 137 21.86 -5.62 21.65
CA GLN A 137 21.10 -6.62 20.90
C GLN A 137 19.59 -6.36 20.94
N ALA A 138 19.06 -5.96 22.09
CA ALA A 138 17.66 -5.57 22.23
C ALA A 138 17.34 -4.33 21.38
N GLY A 139 18.24 -3.33 21.39
CA GLY A 139 18.14 -2.15 20.55
C GLY A 139 18.14 -2.47 19.05
N GLN A 140 19.05 -3.33 18.60
CA GLN A 140 19.10 -3.79 17.21
C GLN A 140 17.81 -4.53 16.82
N ARG A 141 17.33 -5.46 17.64
CA ARG A 141 16.07 -6.18 17.39
C ARG A 141 14.85 -5.26 17.36
N LEU A 142 14.81 -4.24 18.22
CA LEU A 142 13.75 -3.22 18.19
C LEU A 142 13.83 -2.38 16.93
N THR A 143 15.03 -1.99 16.50
CA THR A 143 15.23 -1.24 15.26
C THR A 143 14.83 -2.07 14.04
N GLU A 144 15.27 -3.33 13.96
CA GLU A 144 14.89 -4.24 12.88
C GLU A 144 13.37 -4.49 12.86
N LYS A 145 12.75 -4.69 14.02
CA LYS A 145 11.30 -4.86 14.12
C LYS A 145 10.55 -3.61 13.67
N ASN A 146 11.04 -2.44 14.03
CA ASN A 146 10.42 -1.17 13.64
C ASN A 146 10.63 -0.85 12.15
N LEU A 147 11.77 -1.22 11.56
CA LEU A 147 12.02 -1.09 10.12
C LEU A 147 11.17 -2.07 9.29
N ASN A 148 10.71 -3.16 9.89
CA ASN A 148 9.81 -4.12 9.24
C ASN A 148 8.32 -3.75 9.37
N ILE A 149 7.98 -2.64 10.03
CA ILE A 149 6.59 -2.16 10.06
C ILE A 149 6.26 -1.62 8.67
N GLN A 150 5.34 -2.29 7.99
CA GLN A 150 4.86 -1.87 6.68
C GLN A 150 4.01 -0.60 6.84
N PRO A 151 4.15 0.39 5.94
CA PRO A 151 3.26 1.54 5.93
C PRO A 151 1.85 1.12 5.52
N THR A 152 0.85 1.71 6.15
CA THR A 152 -0.55 1.54 5.75
C THR A 152 -0.91 2.58 4.70
N ILE A 153 -1.34 2.10 3.54
CA ILE A 153 -1.82 2.95 2.44
C ILE A 153 -3.34 2.88 2.44
N THR A 154 -3.98 4.01 2.62
CA THR A 154 -5.44 4.14 2.53
C THR A 154 -5.79 4.98 1.32
N VAL A 155 -6.74 4.50 0.52
CA VAL A 155 -7.32 5.25 -0.60
C VAL A 155 -8.82 5.34 -0.42
N ARG A 156 -9.34 6.56 -0.44
CA ARG A 156 -10.76 6.82 -0.19
C ARG A 156 -11.63 6.48 -1.41
N PRO A 157 -12.89 6.12 -1.19
CA PRO A 157 -13.87 6.05 -2.27
C PRO A 157 -13.95 7.38 -3.02
N GLY A 158 -14.22 7.31 -4.32
CA GLY A 158 -14.24 8.49 -5.20
C GLY A 158 -12.89 8.86 -5.81
N TRP A 159 -11.81 8.19 -5.43
CA TRP A 159 -10.47 8.49 -5.94
C TRP A 159 -10.38 8.26 -7.45
N PRO A 160 -9.89 9.24 -8.24
CA PRO A 160 -9.76 9.12 -9.68
C PRO A 160 -8.59 8.21 -10.06
N ILE A 161 -8.84 7.31 -11.00
CA ILE A 161 -7.87 6.36 -11.51
C ILE A 161 -7.93 6.26 -13.02
N ARG A 162 -6.87 5.70 -13.61
CA ARG A 162 -6.83 5.31 -15.02
C ARG A 162 -6.47 3.84 -15.13
N VAL A 163 -6.99 3.19 -16.15
CA VAL A 163 -6.63 1.82 -16.50
C VAL A 163 -5.78 1.87 -17.75
N ILE A 164 -4.61 1.27 -17.70
CA ILE A 164 -3.72 1.16 -18.85
C ILE A 164 -4.02 -0.15 -19.57
N VAL A 165 -4.46 -0.04 -20.80
CA VAL A 165 -4.67 -1.19 -21.68
C VAL A 165 -3.35 -1.47 -22.40
N GLN A 166 -2.68 -2.55 -22.01
CA GLN A 166 -1.40 -2.97 -22.57
C GLN A 166 -1.51 -4.17 -23.52
N LYS A 167 -2.72 -4.63 -23.78
CA LYS A 167 -3.02 -5.73 -24.71
C LYS A 167 -4.22 -5.36 -25.56
N ASP A 168 -4.29 -5.95 -26.74
CA ASP A 168 -5.46 -5.80 -27.60
C ASP A 168 -6.70 -6.40 -26.94
N LEU A 169 -7.72 -5.59 -26.76
CA LEU A 169 -9.02 -6.02 -26.27
C LEU A 169 -9.99 -6.08 -27.45
N ILE A 170 -10.36 -7.29 -27.86
CA ILE A 170 -11.37 -7.49 -28.90
C ILE A 170 -12.74 -7.43 -28.25
N LEU A 171 -13.38 -6.29 -28.36
CA LEU A 171 -14.68 -6.00 -27.77
C LEU A 171 -15.76 -5.97 -28.84
N ARG A 172 -16.97 -6.37 -28.46
CA ARG A 172 -18.17 -6.19 -29.31
C ARG A 172 -18.76 -4.81 -29.04
N PRO A 173 -19.33 -4.15 -30.05
CA PRO A 173 -20.08 -2.91 -29.83
C PRO A 173 -21.18 -3.12 -28.80
N TYR A 174 -21.26 -2.23 -27.84
CA TYR A 174 -22.30 -2.23 -26.84
C TYR A 174 -23.64 -1.91 -27.49
N ARG A 175 -24.64 -2.75 -27.25
CA ARG A 175 -26.03 -2.58 -27.69
C ARG A 175 -26.90 -2.64 -26.45
N GLY A 176 -27.00 -1.53 -25.73
CA GLY A 176 -27.92 -1.39 -24.59
C GLY A 176 -29.34 -1.20 -25.02
#